data_69339ba2b992c711c15c2955cba7c647
#
_entry.id   69339ba2b992c711c15c2955cba7c647
#
_cell.length_a   1.000
_cell.length_b   1.000
_cell.length_c   1.000
_cell.angle_alpha   90.00
_cell.angle_beta   90.00
_cell.angle_gamma   90.00
#
_symmetry.space_group_name_H-M   'P 1'
#
loop_
_entity.id
_entity.type
_entity.pdbx_description
1 polymer ?
#
loop_
_entity_poly.entity_id
_entity_poly.type
_entity_poly.pdbx_seq_one_letter_code
_entity_poly.pdbx_strand_id
1 'polypeptide(L)'
;MGWQLIYDLYLLPNGRLDEFLSLSGVSIASKILSFTGFSIQAEGRIIGCVGARAVEINNGCNGLQLFGMFSGFIVSYPGIWKKKLILLVSGSFVLFLVNGLRIAFFAVFNSIYPEHWDLAHDTSSYIFFYPVVLTFWYICTQMSSEDSPLDQLQT
;
A
#
# COMPACT_ATOMS: atom_id res chain seq x y z
N MET A 1 -0.16 1.14 -18.51
CA MET A 1 -1.10 0.35 -19.33
C MET A 1 -1.00 -1.15 -19.09
N GLY A 2 0.20 -1.80 -19.10
CA GLY A 2 0.29 -3.26 -18.91
C GLY A 2 -0.25 -3.79 -17.57
N TRP A 3 0.01 -3.09 -16.44
CA TRP A 3 -0.52 -3.47 -15.15
C TRP A 3 -2.06 -3.45 -15.11
N GLN A 4 -2.66 -2.43 -15.69
CA GLN A 4 -4.12 -2.30 -15.74
C GLN A 4 -4.79 -3.47 -16.47
N LEU A 5 -4.18 -3.90 -17.59
CA LEU A 5 -4.66 -5.08 -18.32
C LEU A 5 -4.54 -6.37 -17.48
N ILE A 6 -3.43 -6.55 -16.77
CA ILE A 6 -3.26 -7.72 -15.89
C ILE A 6 -4.27 -7.67 -14.74
N TYR A 7 -4.49 -6.51 -14.15
CA TYR A 7 -5.46 -6.33 -13.09
C TYR A 7 -6.87 -6.64 -13.55
N ASP A 8 -7.32 -6.00 -14.64
CA ASP A 8 -8.70 -6.10 -15.13
C ASP A 8 -9.03 -7.50 -15.69
N LEU A 9 -8.05 -8.18 -16.32
CA LEU A 9 -8.29 -9.48 -16.96
C LEU A 9 -8.11 -10.69 -16.03
N TYR A 10 -7.21 -10.60 -15.02
CA TYR A 10 -6.84 -11.75 -14.19
C TYR A 10 -7.11 -11.56 -12.69
N LEU A 11 -6.84 -10.39 -12.14
CA LEU A 11 -6.94 -10.16 -10.70
C LEU A 11 -8.35 -9.76 -10.29
N LEU A 12 -8.97 -8.84 -11.02
CA LEU A 12 -10.31 -8.35 -10.73
C LEU A 12 -11.39 -9.46 -10.82
N PRO A 13 -11.40 -10.34 -11.84
CA PRO A 13 -12.38 -11.42 -11.91
C PRO A 13 -12.22 -12.45 -10.78
N ASN A 14 -11.00 -12.66 -10.27
CA ASN A 14 -10.74 -13.58 -9.17
C ASN A 14 -11.11 -12.99 -7.81
N GLY A 15 -10.94 -11.68 -7.62
CA GLY A 15 -11.28 -10.92 -6.41
C GLY A 15 -10.59 -11.34 -5.12
N ARG A 16 -9.92 -12.50 -5.07
CA ARG A 16 -9.32 -13.08 -3.86
C ARG A 16 -8.21 -12.22 -3.25
N LEU A 17 -7.36 -11.63 -4.11
CA LEU A 17 -6.29 -10.75 -3.63
C LEU A 17 -6.84 -9.43 -3.07
N ASP A 18 -7.83 -8.86 -3.75
CA ASP A 18 -8.52 -7.67 -3.29
C ASP A 18 -9.22 -7.91 -1.95
N GLU A 19 -9.91 -9.05 -1.81
CA GLU A 19 -10.55 -9.45 -0.57
C GLU A 19 -9.53 -9.66 0.54
N PHE A 20 -8.47 -10.42 0.29
CA PHE A 20 -7.40 -10.66 1.26
C PHE A 20 -6.75 -9.36 1.75
N LEU A 21 -6.38 -8.45 0.82
CA LEU A 21 -5.77 -7.18 1.18
C LEU A 21 -6.72 -6.26 1.96
N SER A 22 -8.00 -6.22 1.57
CA SER A 22 -9.00 -5.45 2.29
C SER A 22 -9.23 -5.96 3.71
N LEU A 23 -9.45 -7.27 3.88
CA LEU A 23 -9.67 -7.89 5.19
C LEU A 23 -8.44 -7.76 6.09
N SER A 24 -7.25 -8.04 5.55
CA SER A 24 -6.00 -7.92 6.29
C SER A 24 -5.71 -6.47 6.68
N GLY A 25 -5.97 -5.52 5.77
CA GLY A 25 -5.83 -4.09 6.03
C GLY A 25 -6.76 -3.61 7.14
N VAL A 26 -8.04 -4.02 7.11
CA VAL A 26 -9.00 -3.74 8.19
C VAL A 26 -8.55 -4.36 9.51
N SER A 27 -8.04 -5.59 9.50
CA SER A 27 -7.52 -6.25 10.71
C SER A 27 -6.33 -5.50 11.33
N ILE A 28 -5.38 -5.03 10.51
CA ILE A 28 -4.25 -4.22 10.98
C ILE A 28 -4.74 -2.88 11.54
N ALA A 29 -5.60 -2.17 10.80
CA ALA A 29 -6.17 -0.91 11.23
C ALA A 29 -6.92 -1.04 12.55
N SER A 30 -7.71 -2.11 12.72
CA SER A 30 -8.43 -2.42 13.96
C SER A 30 -7.48 -2.59 15.14
N LYS A 31 -6.39 -3.33 14.97
CA LYS A 31 -5.38 -3.53 16.03
C LYS A 31 -4.70 -2.21 16.40
N ILE A 32 -4.31 -1.40 15.40
CA ILE A 32 -3.68 -0.10 15.63
C ILE A 32 -4.62 0.80 16.43
N LEU A 33 -5.89 0.91 16.02
CA LEU A 33 -6.87 1.77 16.68
C LEU A 33 -7.22 1.27 18.08
N SER A 34 -7.38 -0.05 18.28
CA SER A 34 -7.60 -0.62 19.60
C SER A 34 -6.43 -0.34 20.56
N PHE A 35 -5.20 -0.42 20.05
CA PHE A 35 -4.00 -0.12 20.85
C PHE A 35 -3.92 1.37 21.24
N THR A 36 -4.42 2.25 20.41
CA THR A 36 -4.49 3.71 20.69
C THR A 36 -5.71 4.12 21.54
N GLY A 37 -6.55 3.17 21.96
CA GLY A 37 -7.67 3.40 22.86
C GLY A 37 -8.98 3.80 22.18
N PHE A 38 -9.06 3.74 20.85
CA PHE A 38 -10.32 3.97 20.14
C PHE A 38 -11.25 2.79 20.27
N SER A 39 -12.54 3.06 20.56
CA SER A 39 -13.60 2.06 20.45
C SER A 39 -14.00 1.92 18.99
N ILE A 40 -13.70 0.76 18.38
CA ILE A 40 -13.94 0.51 16.97
C ILE A 40 -14.92 -0.63 16.75
N GLN A 41 -15.62 -0.57 15.63
CA GLN A 41 -16.39 -1.67 15.05
C GLN A 41 -15.78 -2.01 13.69
N ALA A 42 -15.45 -3.29 13.49
CA ALA A 42 -14.92 -3.78 12.22
C ALA A 42 -15.63 -5.10 11.88
N GLU A 43 -16.25 -5.16 10.71
CA GLU A 43 -16.92 -6.33 10.19
C GLU A 43 -16.63 -6.50 8.70
N GLY A 44 -15.96 -7.60 8.36
CA GLY A 44 -15.52 -7.82 6.97
C GLY A 44 -14.63 -6.71 6.45
N ARG A 45 -15.08 -6.02 5.41
CA ARG A 45 -14.36 -4.89 4.77
C ARG A 45 -14.73 -3.52 5.34
N ILE A 46 -15.56 -3.48 6.37
CA ILE A 46 -16.08 -2.24 6.97
C ILE A 46 -15.36 -1.98 8.28
N ILE A 47 -14.94 -0.75 8.52
CA ILE A 47 -14.32 -0.29 9.76
C ILE A 47 -14.79 1.12 10.11
N GLY A 48 -15.00 1.38 11.40
CA GLY A 48 -15.37 2.71 11.90
C GLY A 48 -15.27 2.80 13.40
N CYS A 49 -15.29 4.03 13.92
CA CYS A 49 -15.41 4.27 15.36
C CYS A 49 -16.87 4.04 15.81
N VAL A 50 -17.03 3.53 17.04
CA VAL A 50 -18.36 3.29 17.61
C VAL A 50 -19.16 4.60 17.69
N GLY A 51 -20.39 4.58 17.14
CA GLY A 51 -21.25 5.77 17.11
C GLY A 51 -20.96 6.75 15.95
N ALA A 52 -20.03 6.45 15.08
CA ALA A 52 -19.70 7.24 13.91
C ALA A 52 -19.97 6.50 12.59
N ARG A 53 -19.86 7.21 11.48
CA ARG A 53 -20.03 6.63 10.14
C ARG A 53 -18.86 5.71 9.81
N ALA A 54 -19.15 4.45 9.49
CA ALA A 54 -18.16 3.48 9.08
C ALA A 54 -17.70 3.69 7.62
N VAL A 55 -16.52 3.18 7.30
CA VAL A 55 -15.89 3.21 5.97
C VAL A 55 -15.79 1.79 5.43
N GLU A 56 -16.19 1.59 4.19
CA GLU A 56 -15.99 0.35 3.47
C GLU A 56 -14.72 0.42 2.62
N ILE A 57 -13.85 -0.59 2.74
CA ILE A 57 -12.60 -0.69 2.01
C ILE A 57 -12.83 -1.43 0.69
N ASN A 58 -13.05 -0.65 -0.36
CA ASN A 58 -13.27 -1.14 -1.72
C ASN A 58 -11.96 -1.56 -2.40
N ASN A 59 -12.06 -2.27 -3.54
CA ASN A 59 -10.91 -2.75 -4.32
C ASN A 59 -9.94 -1.63 -4.73
N GLY A 60 -10.42 -0.40 -4.96
CA GLY A 60 -9.57 0.77 -5.22
C GLY A 60 -8.80 1.30 -4.01
N CYS A 61 -9.21 0.93 -2.78
CA CYS A 61 -8.64 1.42 -1.53
C CYS A 61 -7.72 0.42 -0.81
N ASN A 62 -7.60 -0.82 -1.31
CA ASN A 62 -6.82 -1.88 -0.69
C ASN A 62 -5.31 -1.85 -1.00
N GLY A 63 -4.87 -0.93 -1.84
CA GLY A 63 -3.47 -0.73 -2.21
C GLY A 63 -2.95 -1.67 -3.31
N LEU A 64 -3.73 -2.63 -3.83
CA LEU A 64 -3.27 -3.61 -4.81
C LEU A 64 -2.66 -2.98 -6.07
N GLN A 65 -3.23 -1.88 -6.55
CA GLN A 65 -2.71 -1.14 -7.69
C GLN A 65 -1.29 -0.60 -7.44
N LEU A 66 -1.02 -0.15 -6.21
CA LEU A 66 0.31 0.32 -5.81
C LEU A 66 1.34 -0.79 -5.72
N PHE A 67 0.94 -1.97 -5.20
CA PHE A 67 1.81 -3.15 -5.20
C PHE A 67 2.22 -3.52 -6.63
N GLY A 68 1.29 -3.47 -7.57
CA GLY A 68 1.58 -3.75 -8.97
C GLY A 68 2.52 -2.75 -9.61
N MET A 69 2.27 -1.46 -9.42
CA MET A 69 3.15 -0.40 -9.93
C MET A 69 4.54 -0.47 -9.31
N PHE A 70 4.64 -0.63 -8.00
CA PHE A 70 5.89 -0.79 -7.26
C PHE A 70 6.68 -2.00 -7.77
N SER A 71 6.05 -3.17 -7.83
CA SER A 71 6.68 -4.39 -8.30
C SER A 71 7.12 -4.30 -9.74
N GLY A 72 6.29 -3.73 -10.61
CA GLY A 72 6.60 -3.51 -12.02
C GLY A 72 7.84 -2.62 -12.20
N PHE A 73 7.98 -1.57 -11.41
CA PHE A 73 9.17 -0.72 -11.44
C PHE A 73 10.44 -1.48 -11.01
N ILE A 74 10.41 -2.15 -9.85
CA ILE A 74 11.58 -2.89 -9.33
C ILE A 74 12.03 -3.99 -10.29
N VAL A 75 11.08 -4.72 -10.88
CA VAL A 75 11.39 -5.79 -11.84
C VAL A 75 12.00 -5.22 -13.13
N SER A 76 11.45 -4.12 -13.65
CA SER A 76 11.90 -3.50 -14.90
C SER A 76 13.23 -2.77 -14.78
N TYR A 77 13.61 -2.34 -13.57
CA TYR A 77 14.85 -1.59 -13.36
C TYR A 77 16.07 -2.54 -13.47
N PRO A 78 17.19 -2.14 -14.08
CA PRO A 78 18.39 -2.98 -14.16
C PRO A 78 18.96 -3.29 -12.77
N GLY A 79 19.66 -4.42 -12.60
CA GLY A 79 20.30 -4.80 -11.35
C GLY A 79 20.21 -6.29 -11.02
N ILE A 80 20.90 -6.70 -9.96
CA ILE A 80 21.01 -8.09 -9.52
C ILE A 80 19.69 -8.60 -8.92
N TRP A 81 19.19 -9.73 -9.40
CA TRP A 81 17.92 -10.32 -8.97
C TRP A 81 17.77 -10.55 -7.46
N LYS A 82 18.85 -10.92 -6.77
CA LYS A 82 18.83 -11.11 -5.31
C LYS A 82 18.48 -9.80 -4.59
N LYS A 83 19.10 -8.69 -4.99
CA LYS A 83 18.84 -7.35 -4.43
C LYS A 83 17.39 -6.91 -4.74
N LYS A 84 16.92 -7.13 -5.98
CA LYS A 84 15.53 -6.85 -6.37
C LYS A 84 14.51 -7.64 -5.54
N LEU A 85 14.77 -8.93 -5.29
CA LEU A 85 13.88 -9.75 -4.49
C LEU A 85 13.75 -9.24 -3.05
N ILE A 86 14.87 -8.84 -2.44
CA ILE A 86 14.87 -8.23 -1.11
C ILE A 86 14.02 -6.94 -1.11
N LEU A 87 14.21 -6.06 -2.11
CA LEU A 87 13.43 -4.83 -2.25
C LEU A 87 11.94 -5.11 -2.47
N LEU A 88 11.61 -6.10 -3.29
CA LEU A 88 10.22 -6.49 -3.54
C LEU A 88 9.53 -6.97 -2.26
N VAL A 89 10.17 -7.86 -1.51
CA VAL A 89 9.59 -8.41 -0.28
C VAL A 89 9.49 -7.33 0.80
N SER A 90 10.59 -6.61 1.07
CA SER A 90 10.60 -5.57 2.11
C SER A 90 9.68 -4.39 1.77
N GLY A 91 9.71 -3.92 0.52
CA GLY A 91 8.86 -2.82 0.08
C GLY A 91 7.38 -3.18 0.07
N SER A 92 7.03 -4.39 -0.38
CA SER A 92 5.64 -4.87 -0.31
C SER A 92 5.17 -4.99 1.13
N PHE A 93 6.00 -5.46 2.05
CA PHE A 93 5.66 -5.54 3.47
C PHE A 93 5.43 -4.14 4.07
N VAL A 94 6.30 -3.17 3.77
CA VAL A 94 6.13 -1.78 4.24
C VAL A 94 4.87 -1.16 3.64
N LEU A 95 4.62 -1.32 2.34
CA LEU A 95 3.40 -0.83 1.69
C LEU A 95 2.13 -1.42 2.31
N PHE A 96 2.18 -2.70 2.70
CA PHE A 96 1.08 -3.37 3.38
C PHE A 96 0.79 -2.75 4.75
N LEU A 97 1.81 -2.48 5.55
CA LEU A 97 1.66 -1.81 6.85
C LEU A 97 1.15 -0.38 6.69
N VAL A 98 1.70 0.36 5.74
CA VAL A 98 1.29 1.74 5.44
C VAL A 98 -0.16 1.79 4.96
N ASN A 99 -0.62 0.79 4.20
CA ASN A 99 -2.03 0.67 3.84
C ASN A 99 -2.93 0.45 5.07
N GLY A 100 -2.50 -0.38 6.03
CA GLY A 100 -3.20 -0.53 7.30
C GLY A 100 -3.31 0.77 8.10
N LEU A 101 -2.22 1.58 8.14
CA LEU A 101 -2.23 2.91 8.74
C LEU A 101 -3.19 3.87 8.01
N ARG A 102 -3.22 3.84 6.69
CA ARG A 102 -4.15 4.62 5.88
C ARG A 102 -5.61 4.26 6.17
N ILE A 103 -5.93 2.97 6.30
CA ILE A 103 -7.27 2.52 6.66
C ILE A 103 -7.65 2.99 8.06
N ALA A 104 -6.73 2.91 9.03
CA ALA A 104 -6.93 3.45 10.36
C ALA A 104 -7.18 4.97 10.34
N PHE A 105 -6.41 5.70 9.55
CA PHE A 105 -6.63 7.12 9.30
C PHE A 105 -8.04 7.39 8.75
N PHE A 106 -8.50 6.63 7.78
CA PHE A 106 -9.85 6.79 7.23
C PHE A 106 -10.95 6.58 8.27
N ALA A 107 -10.83 5.55 9.13
CA ALA A 107 -11.82 5.28 10.16
C ALA A 107 -11.93 6.44 11.17
N VAL A 108 -10.80 7.01 11.59
CA VAL A 108 -10.77 8.13 12.53
C VAL A 108 -11.21 9.43 11.84
N PHE A 109 -10.66 9.72 10.66
CA PHE A 109 -10.95 10.96 9.94
C PHE A 109 -12.43 11.07 9.59
N ASN A 110 -13.04 9.99 9.09
CA ASN A 110 -14.46 9.96 8.75
C ASN A 110 -15.38 10.08 9.99
N SER A 111 -14.88 9.73 11.19
CA SER A 111 -15.63 9.93 12.42
C SER A 111 -15.68 11.38 12.88
N ILE A 112 -14.65 12.18 12.53
CA ILE A 112 -14.50 13.57 12.97
C ILE A 112 -14.97 14.54 11.89
N TYR A 113 -14.64 14.26 10.62
CA TYR A 113 -14.89 15.15 9.48
C TYR A 113 -15.54 14.40 8.30
N PRO A 114 -16.75 13.85 8.45
CA PRO A 114 -17.39 13.05 7.41
C PRO A 114 -17.68 13.83 6.11
N GLU A 115 -17.81 15.15 6.20
CA GLU A 115 -18.05 16.05 5.05
C GLU A 115 -16.80 16.26 4.17
N HIS A 116 -15.61 15.96 4.67
CA HIS A 116 -14.35 16.10 3.95
C HIS A 116 -13.77 14.77 3.46
N TRP A 117 -14.62 13.74 3.33
CA TRP A 117 -14.21 12.39 2.92
C TRP A 117 -13.45 12.35 1.60
N ASP A 118 -13.96 13.04 0.58
CA ASP A 118 -13.35 13.02 -0.76
C ASP A 118 -11.93 13.61 -0.73
N LEU A 119 -11.75 14.71 -0.01
CA LEU A 119 -10.44 15.33 0.17
C LEU A 119 -9.46 14.40 0.88
N ALA A 120 -9.90 13.74 1.95
CA ALA A 120 -9.08 12.80 2.71
C ALA A 120 -8.71 11.58 1.86
N HIS A 121 -9.66 11.03 1.11
CA HIS A 121 -9.47 9.89 0.24
C HIS A 121 -8.44 10.19 -0.85
N ASP A 122 -8.60 11.29 -1.58
CA ASP A 122 -7.72 11.67 -2.67
C ASP A 122 -6.31 12.03 -2.19
N THR A 123 -6.21 12.79 -1.09
CA THR A 123 -4.91 13.26 -0.56
C THR A 123 -4.14 12.16 0.15
N SER A 124 -4.82 11.17 0.73
CA SER A 124 -4.16 10.12 1.52
C SER A 124 -3.12 9.32 0.75
N SER A 125 -3.31 9.08 -0.55
CA SER A 125 -2.34 8.37 -1.38
C SER A 125 -1.02 9.12 -1.49
N TYR A 126 -1.05 10.45 -1.58
CA TYR A 126 0.14 11.29 -1.64
C TYR A 126 0.91 11.27 -0.32
N ILE A 127 0.20 11.27 0.81
CA ILE A 127 0.79 11.32 2.15
C ILE A 127 1.37 9.96 2.54
N PHE A 128 0.63 8.88 2.35
CA PHE A 128 0.99 7.56 2.87
C PHE A 128 1.90 6.78 1.91
N PHE A 129 1.61 6.79 0.61
CA PHE A 129 2.28 5.90 -0.32
C PHE A 129 3.45 6.51 -1.07
N TYR A 130 3.35 7.75 -1.54
CA TYR A 130 4.43 8.33 -2.35
C TYR A 130 5.76 8.41 -1.62
N PRO A 131 5.85 8.82 -0.35
CA PRO A 131 7.13 8.82 0.36
C PRO A 131 7.78 7.45 0.39
N VAL A 132 6.98 6.39 0.63
CA VAL A 132 7.47 5.00 0.69
C VAL A 132 7.95 4.54 -0.69
N VAL A 133 7.12 4.69 -1.72
CA VAL A 133 7.46 4.26 -3.09
C VAL A 133 8.72 4.99 -3.59
N LEU A 134 8.79 6.31 -3.40
CA LEU A 134 9.96 7.11 -3.82
C LEU A 134 11.22 6.71 -3.06
N THR A 135 11.11 6.40 -1.76
CA THR A 135 12.26 5.92 -0.97
C THR A 135 12.79 4.59 -1.51
N PHE A 136 11.90 3.62 -1.77
CA PHE A 136 12.33 2.34 -2.33
C PHE A 136 12.83 2.46 -3.77
N TRP A 137 12.27 3.36 -4.58
CA TRP A 137 12.79 3.66 -5.91
C TRP A 137 14.19 4.25 -5.84
N TYR A 138 14.41 5.20 -4.94
CA TYR A 138 15.72 5.77 -4.71
C TYR A 138 16.74 4.70 -4.29
N ILE A 139 16.40 3.83 -3.32
CA ILE A 139 17.25 2.72 -2.90
C ILE A 139 17.56 1.80 -4.10
N CYS A 140 16.55 1.47 -4.92
CA CYS A 140 16.72 0.65 -6.10
C CYS A 140 17.74 1.25 -7.08
N THR A 141 17.68 2.57 -7.32
CA THR A 141 18.60 3.26 -8.22
C THR A 141 20.03 3.25 -7.68
N GLN A 142 20.23 3.47 -6.38
CA GLN A 142 21.56 3.42 -5.75
C GLN A 142 22.18 2.03 -5.82
N MET A 143 21.40 1.00 -5.49
CA MET A 143 21.87 -0.39 -5.53
C MET A 143 22.23 -0.84 -6.96
N SER A 144 21.60 -0.28 -7.98
CA SER A 144 21.91 -0.58 -9.38
C SER A 144 23.16 0.15 -9.86
N SER A 145 23.42 1.36 -9.39
CA SER A 145 24.64 2.10 -9.75
C SER A 145 25.91 1.41 -9.24
N GLU A 146 25.86 0.83 -8.02
CA GLU A 146 26.97 0.05 -7.45
C GLU A 146 27.25 -1.25 -8.22
N ASP A 147 26.27 -1.78 -8.95
CA ASP A 147 26.41 -2.99 -9.75
C ASP A 147 26.93 -2.71 -11.17
N SER A 148 27.24 -1.45 -11.52
CA SER A 148 27.71 -1.07 -12.85
C SER A 148 29.16 -1.57 -13.07
N PRO A 149 29.47 -2.18 -14.24
CA PRO A 149 30.81 -2.67 -14.57
C PRO A 149 31.90 -1.58 -14.58
N LEU A 150 31.51 -0.32 -14.67
CA LEU A 150 32.44 0.81 -14.72
C LEU A 150 33.10 1.11 -13.37
N ASP A 151 32.43 0.82 -12.25
CA ASP A 151 33.01 0.99 -10.90
C ASP A 151 34.02 -0.11 -10.55
N GLN A 152 33.91 -1.28 -11.17
CA GLN A 152 34.84 -2.39 -10.95
C GLN A 152 36.20 -2.19 -11.64
N LEU A 153 36.33 -1.19 -12.52
CA LEU A 153 37.59 -0.86 -13.20
C LEU A 153 38.40 0.21 -12.46
N GLN A 154 37.87 0.79 -11.36
CA GLN A 154 38.55 1.85 -10.59
C GLN A 154 39.14 1.37 -9.25
N THR A 155 39.00 0.09 -8.92
CA THR A 155 39.62 -0.55 -7.76
C THR A 155 40.70 -1.54 -8.20
#